data_f8d34d238b972e64e682c86c4d3458b3
#
_entry.id   f8d34d238b972e64e682c86c4d3458b3
#
_cell.length_a   1.000
_cell.length_b   1.000
_cell.length_c   1.000
_cell.angle_alpha   90.00
_cell.angle_beta   90.00
_cell.angle_gamma   90.00
#
_symmetry.space_group_name_H-M   'P 1'
#
loop_
_entity.id
_entity.type
_entity.pdbx_description
1 polymer ?
#
loop_
_entity_poly.entity_id
_entity_poly.type
_entity_poly.pdbx_seq_one_letter_code
_entity_poly.pdbx_strand_id
1 'polypeptide(L)'
;LYYIDYFVKIMNQKNSLGLNSCFLDLNDPIELFEVWMNEAKNSEPNDPNALALATANKKAMPSVRMVLLKDFSKNGFVFYTNLESQKGNELNENPNASICFHWKSLLRQVRISGKLSKVSDKTADDYYNSRGYESRIGAWASKQSEILKSREHLLQKIADYKKKYTDKNKVPRPQNWSGWNLLPSSIEFWLDGDNRIHERLKYIKNEKGSWDKILLSP
;
A
#
# COMPACT_ATOMS: atom_id res chain seq x y z
N LEU A 1 -37.32 -0.87 -5.01
CA LEU A 1 -37.24 0.39 -5.79
C LEU A 1 -36.95 1.60 -4.89
N TYR A 2 -37.67 1.80 -3.78
CA TYR A 2 -37.45 2.95 -2.86
C TYR A 2 -36.06 2.97 -2.18
N TYR A 3 -35.45 1.80 -1.89
CA TYR A 3 -34.14 1.70 -1.27
C TYR A 3 -32.99 2.07 -2.23
N ILE A 4 -33.14 1.75 -3.51
CA ILE A 4 -32.13 2.07 -4.54
C ILE A 4 -32.13 3.58 -4.82
N ASP A 5 -33.29 4.21 -4.89
CA ASP A 5 -33.42 5.67 -5.09
C ASP A 5 -32.86 6.48 -3.90
N TYR A 6 -32.98 5.97 -2.68
CA TYR A 6 -32.42 6.62 -1.48
C TYR A 6 -30.89 6.54 -1.47
N PHE A 7 -30.31 5.42 -1.86
CA PHE A 7 -28.85 5.26 -1.97
C PHE A 7 -28.27 6.11 -3.11
N VAL A 8 -28.90 6.14 -4.27
CA VAL A 8 -28.50 6.99 -5.41
C VAL A 8 -28.58 8.48 -5.06
N LYS A 9 -29.60 8.88 -4.27
CA LYS A 9 -29.77 10.27 -3.84
C LYS A 9 -28.72 10.71 -2.82
N ILE A 10 -28.24 9.79 -1.94
CA ILE A 10 -27.14 10.07 -1.01
C ILE A 10 -25.81 10.17 -1.76
N MET A 11 -25.59 9.35 -2.79
CA MET A 11 -24.35 9.37 -3.59
C MET A 11 -24.16 10.67 -4.41
N ASN A 12 -25.21 11.44 -4.64
CA ASN A 12 -25.18 12.70 -5.40
C ASN A 12 -25.24 13.97 -4.54
N GLN A 13 -25.20 13.86 -3.21
CA GLN A 13 -25.10 15.03 -2.35
C GLN A 13 -23.67 15.55 -2.29
N LYS A 14 -23.47 16.79 -2.69
CA LYS A 14 -22.18 17.48 -2.52
C LYS A 14 -22.02 17.92 -1.08
N ASN A 15 -20.79 17.76 -0.55
CA ASN A 15 -20.41 18.25 0.77
C ASN A 15 -19.99 19.73 0.73
N SER A 16 -19.48 20.28 1.83
CA SER A 16 -19.00 21.65 1.94
C SER A 16 -17.88 22.02 0.96
N LEU A 17 -17.16 21.03 0.42
CA LEU A 17 -16.13 21.22 -0.62
C LEU A 17 -16.73 21.31 -2.03
N GLY A 18 -18.02 21.11 -2.19
CA GLY A 18 -18.69 21.03 -3.49
C GLY A 18 -18.43 19.73 -4.26
N LEU A 19 -17.84 18.73 -3.61
CA LEU A 19 -17.56 17.41 -4.17
C LEU A 19 -18.64 16.40 -3.73
N ASN A 20 -18.62 15.21 -4.32
CA ASN A 20 -19.46 14.10 -3.93
C ASN A 20 -19.34 13.81 -2.40
N SER A 21 -20.43 13.37 -1.79
CA SER A 21 -20.50 13.12 -0.34
C SER A 21 -19.47 12.11 0.18
N CYS A 22 -18.90 11.26 -0.68
CA CYS A 22 -17.82 10.35 -0.27
C CYS A 22 -16.50 11.07 0.08
N PHE A 23 -16.32 12.33 -0.36
CA PHE A 23 -15.24 13.21 0.05
C PHE A 23 -15.66 13.95 1.34
N LEU A 24 -15.55 13.29 2.47
CA LEU A 24 -15.83 13.94 3.75
C LEU A 24 -14.86 15.11 3.98
N ASP A 25 -15.38 16.21 4.51
CA ASP A 25 -14.59 17.42 4.79
C ASP A 25 -13.76 17.24 6.07
N LEU A 26 -12.80 16.30 6.02
CA LEU A 26 -11.90 15.98 7.12
C LEU A 26 -10.59 16.76 6.98
N ASN A 27 -9.99 17.15 8.14
CA ASN A 27 -8.69 17.83 8.14
C ASN A 27 -7.52 16.86 8.04
N ASP A 28 -7.72 15.61 8.47
CA ASP A 28 -6.71 14.56 8.41
C ASP A 28 -7.02 13.59 7.25
N PRO A 29 -6.16 13.51 6.22
CA PRO A 29 -6.38 12.60 5.11
C PRO A 29 -6.29 11.12 5.51
N ILE A 30 -5.68 10.79 6.65
CA ILE A 30 -5.64 9.41 7.15
C ILE A 30 -7.04 8.95 7.57
N GLU A 31 -7.83 9.84 8.16
CA GLU A 31 -9.21 9.54 8.52
C GLU A 31 -10.08 9.30 7.26
N LEU A 32 -9.91 10.11 6.20
CA LEU A 32 -10.60 9.87 4.92
C LEU A 32 -10.13 8.56 4.26
N PHE A 33 -8.84 8.27 4.32
CA PHE A 33 -8.31 7.00 3.81
C PHE A 33 -8.90 5.80 4.56
N GLU A 34 -9.05 5.89 5.89
CA GLU A 34 -9.66 4.83 6.71
C GLU A 34 -11.11 4.57 6.30
N VAL A 35 -11.92 5.63 6.09
CA VAL A 35 -13.30 5.50 5.60
C VAL A 35 -13.31 4.76 4.25
N TRP A 36 -12.52 5.22 3.28
CA TRP A 36 -12.47 4.62 1.95
C TRP A 36 -11.93 3.18 1.96
N MET A 37 -10.93 2.89 2.78
CA MET A 37 -10.40 1.54 2.95
C MET A 37 -11.42 0.59 3.56
N ASN A 38 -12.23 1.05 4.53
CA ASN A 38 -13.27 0.23 5.13
C ASN A 38 -14.40 -0.07 4.13
N GLU A 39 -14.78 0.89 3.30
CA GLU A 39 -15.71 0.66 2.19
C GLU A 39 -15.12 -0.33 1.17
N ALA A 40 -13.83 -0.19 0.83
CA ALA A 40 -13.15 -1.10 -0.08
C ALA A 40 -13.09 -2.54 0.45
N LYS A 41 -12.86 -2.74 1.76
CA LYS A 41 -12.89 -4.08 2.39
C LYS A 41 -14.24 -4.78 2.22
N ASN A 42 -15.33 -4.02 2.11
CA ASN A 42 -16.67 -4.56 1.95
C ASN A 42 -17.10 -4.72 0.48
N SER A 43 -16.41 -4.06 -0.45
CA SER A 43 -16.85 -3.95 -1.85
C SER A 43 -15.90 -4.62 -2.84
N GLU A 44 -14.58 -4.61 -2.57
CA GLU A 44 -13.61 -5.24 -3.47
C GLU A 44 -13.65 -6.76 -3.31
N PRO A 45 -13.69 -7.51 -4.42
CA PRO A 45 -13.77 -8.98 -4.36
C PRO A 45 -12.49 -9.64 -3.83
N ASN A 46 -11.32 -8.98 -4.01
CA ASN A 46 -10.01 -9.49 -3.60
C ASN A 46 -9.10 -8.35 -3.17
N ASP A 47 -8.28 -8.60 -2.15
CA ASP A 47 -7.14 -7.77 -1.74
C ASP A 47 -7.39 -6.25 -1.78
N PRO A 48 -8.38 -5.70 -1.04
CA PRO A 48 -8.63 -4.25 -1.00
C PRO A 48 -7.40 -3.45 -0.55
N ASN A 49 -6.46 -4.11 0.11
CA ASN A 49 -5.18 -3.57 0.56
C ASN A 49 -4.03 -3.73 -0.47
N ALA A 50 -4.32 -4.26 -1.67
CA ALA A 50 -3.33 -4.29 -2.75
C ALA A 50 -3.09 -2.87 -3.28
N LEU A 51 -1.82 -2.56 -3.51
CA LEU A 51 -1.39 -1.26 -4.03
C LEU A 51 -0.27 -1.41 -5.05
N ALA A 52 -0.24 -0.54 -6.04
CA ALA A 52 0.91 -0.36 -6.92
C ALA A 52 1.95 0.50 -6.20
N LEU A 53 3.15 -0.03 -6.01
CA LEU A 53 4.30 0.68 -5.45
C LEU A 53 5.24 1.08 -6.59
N ALA A 54 5.38 2.38 -6.82
CA ALA A 54 6.36 2.97 -7.73
C ALA A 54 7.61 3.39 -6.95
N THR A 55 8.78 2.94 -7.42
CA THR A 55 10.10 3.28 -6.91
C THR A 55 11.00 3.71 -8.05
N ALA A 56 12.08 4.40 -7.78
CA ALA A 56 13.07 4.77 -8.79
C ALA A 56 14.48 4.59 -8.22
N ASN A 57 15.40 4.14 -9.06
CA ASN A 57 16.80 4.05 -8.69
C ASN A 57 17.47 5.46 -8.64
N LYS A 58 18.75 5.53 -8.29
CA LYS A 58 19.52 6.79 -8.26
C LYS A 58 19.61 7.53 -9.60
N LYS A 59 19.36 6.82 -10.73
CA LYS A 59 19.30 7.42 -12.07
C LYS A 59 17.89 7.90 -12.44
N ALA A 60 16.95 7.92 -11.48
CA ALA A 60 15.55 8.26 -11.66
C ALA A 60 14.78 7.32 -12.62
N MET A 61 15.31 6.13 -12.92
CA MET A 61 14.59 5.13 -13.70
C MET A 61 13.48 4.51 -12.84
N PRO A 62 12.20 4.69 -13.20
CA PRO A 62 11.09 4.19 -12.41
C PRO A 62 10.83 2.71 -12.65
N SER A 63 10.28 2.06 -11.64
CA SER A 63 9.72 0.71 -11.72
C SER A 63 8.49 0.60 -10.85
N VAL A 64 7.56 -0.32 -11.18
CA VAL A 64 6.29 -0.50 -10.46
C VAL A 64 5.99 -1.98 -10.24
N ARG A 65 5.37 -2.31 -9.11
CA ARG A 65 4.88 -3.67 -8.77
C ARG A 65 3.76 -3.58 -7.76
N MET A 66 2.98 -4.66 -7.65
CA MET A 66 1.98 -4.78 -6.59
C MET A 66 2.64 -5.23 -5.29
N VAL A 67 2.19 -4.62 -4.18
CA VAL A 67 2.48 -5.05 -2.80
C VAL A 67 1.19 -4.92 -1.98
N LEU A 68 1.18 -5.47 -0.76
CA LEU A 68 0.02 -5.39 0.13
C LEU A 68 0.30 -4.43 1.28
N LEU A 69 -0.58 -3.45 1.49
CA LEU A 69 -0.61 -2.66 2.72
C LEU A 69 -0.87 -3.58 3.91
N LYS A 70 -0.09 -3.41 4.98
CA LYS A 70 -0.22 -4.24 6.18
C LYS A 70 -0.62 -3.44 7.41
N ASP A 71 -0.27 -2.16 7.43
CA ASP A 71 -0.69 -1.23 8.47
C ASP A 71 -0.70 0.20 7.92
N PHE A 72 -1.51 1.07 8.51
CA PHE A 72 -1.49 2.49 8.25
C PHE A 72 -1.96 3.28 9.48
N SER A 73 -1.37 4.44 9.65
CA SER A 73 -1.70 5.38 10.72
C SER A 73 -1.21 6.79 10.35
N LYS A 74 -1.35 7.73 11.27
CA LYS A 74 -0.71 9.06 11.15
C LYS A 74 0.83 8.98 11.00
N ASN A 75 1.42 7.85 11.39
CA ASN A 75 2.86 7.59 11.26
C ASN A 75 3.27 7.01 9.91
N GLY A 76 2.33 6.73 9.00
CA GLY A 76 2.61 6.29 7.64
C GLY A 76 1.89 5.01 7.22
N PHE A 77 2.37 4.43 6.10
CA PHE A 77 1.79 3.27 5.42
C PHE A 77 2.85 2.17 5.33
N VAL A 78 2.57 1.00 5.91
CA VAL A 78 3.55 -0.07 6.08
C VAL A 78 3.29 -1.22 5.12
N PHE A 79 4.34 -1.67 4.45
CA PHE A 79 4.37 -2.93 3.70
C PHE A 79 5.68 -3.68 3.98
N TYR A 80 5.70 -4.99 3.70
CA TYR A 80 6.86 -5.85 3.97
C TYR A 80 7.35 -6.50 2.68
N THR A 81 8.68 -6.62 2.56
CA THR A 81 9.32 -7.17 1.35
C THR A 81 10.73 -7.68 1.65
N ASN A 82 11.33 -8.33 0.63
CA ASN A 82 12.75 -8.63 0.63
C ASN A 82 13.54 -7.35 0.32
N LEU A 83 14.49 -7.00 1.18
CA LEU A 83 15.32 -5.79 1.10
C LEU A 83 16.34 -5.84 -0.04
N GLU A 84 16.71 -7.03 -0.50
CA GLU A 84 17.65 -7.26 -1.61
C GLU A 84 16.93 -7.39 -2.96
N SER A 85 15.59 -7.30 -2.99
CA SER A 85 14.84 -7.26 -4.23
C SER A 85 15.08 -5.96 -5.00
N GLN A 86 14.71 -5.91 -6.29
CA GLN A 86 14.82 -4.69 -7.10
C GLN A 86 14.28 -3.45 -6.37
N LYS A 87 13.04 -3.53 -5.84
CA LYS A 87 12.46 -2.41 -5.09
C LYS A 87 13.22 -2.09 -3.79
N GLY A 88 13.74 -3.11 -3.10
CA GLY A 88 14.53 -2.94 -1.88
C GLY A 88 15.82 -2.18 -2.15
N ASN A 89 16.52 -2.53 -3.23
CA ASN A 89 17.73 -1.83 -3.67
C ASN A 89 17.43 -0.39 -4.10
N GLU A 90 16.36 -0.19 -4.91
CA GLU A 90 15.92 1.13 -5.32
C GLU A 90 15.59 2.04 -4.13
N LEU A 91 14.88 1.51 -3.11
CA LEU A 91 14.52 2.27 -1.91
C LEU A 91 15.72 2.58 -0.99
N ASN A 92 16.74 1.73 -0.99
CA ASN A 92 18.00 2.04 -0.30
C ASN A 92 18.78 3.17 -0.99
N GLU A 93 18.70 3.28 -2.33
CA GLU A 93 19.34 4.32 -3.11
C GLU A 93 18.53 5.62 -3.13
N ASN A 94 17.22 5.52 -3.23
CA ASN A 94 16.28 6.63 -3.35
C ASN A 94 15.01 6.32 -2.53
N PRO A 95 14.86 6.89 -1.35
CA PRO A 95 13.74 6.60 -0.47
C PRO A 95 12.42 7.26 -0.89
N ASN A 96 12.38 8.03 -1.99
CA ASN A 96 11.14 8.62 -2.48
C ASN A 96 10.33 7.58 -3.25
N ALA A 97 9.05 7.50 -2.96
CA ALA A 97 8.15 6.58 -3.65
C ALA A 97 6.72 7.10 -3.69
N SER A 98 5.93 6.48 -4.54
CA SER A 98 4.49 6.67 -4.58
C SER A 98 3.79 5.34 -4.54
N ILE A 99 2.65 5.30 -3.85
CA ILE A 99 1.74 4.16 -3.82
C ILE A 99 0.39 4.57 -4.39
N CYS A 100 -0.29 3.62 -5.04
CA CYS A 100 -1.59 3.84 -5.64
C CYS A 100 -2.51 2.67 -5.34
N PHE A 101 -3.65 2.96 -4.71
CA PHE A 101 -4.79 2.06 -4.61
C PHE A 101 -5.77 2.36 -5.73
N HIS A 102 -6.36 1.33 -6.32
CA HIS A 102 -7.42 1.47 -7.30
C HIS A 102 -8.54 0.49 -7.00
N TRP A 103 -9.59 0.97 -6.36
CA TRP A 103 -10.79 0.22 -6.00
C TRP A 103 -11.84 0.37 -7.10
N LYS A 104 -11.87 -0.61 -7.97
CA LYS A 104 -12.72 -0.59 -9.19
C LYS A 104 -14.20 -0.65 -8.86
N SER A 105 -14.59 -1.42 -7.86
CA SER A 105 -15.99 -1.53 -7.42
C SER A 105 -16.55 -0.21 -6.86
N LEU A 106 -15.67 0.67 -6.38
CA LEU A 106 -16.02 1.99 -5.84
C LEU A 106 -15.72 3.13 -6.81
N LEU A 107 -15.13 2.85 -7.98
CA LEU A 107 -14.68 3.84 -8.94
C LEU A 107 -13.71 4.87 -8.31
N ARG A 108 -12.89 4.43 -7.36
CA ARG A 108 -12.00 5.30 -6.56
C ARG A 108 -10.54 4.92 -6.70
N GLN A 109 -9.70 5.95 -6.61
CA GLN A 109 -8.26 5.79 -6.54
C GLN A 109 -7.69 6.66 -5.41
N VAL A 110 -6.68 6.14 -4.70
CA VAL A 110 -5.90 6.94 -3.74
C VAL A 110 -4.44 6.87 -4.12
N ARG A 111 -3.79 8.02 -4.29
CA ARG A 111 -2.36 8.14 -4.55
C ARG A 111 -1.67 8.79 -3.37
N ILE A 112 -0.59 8.19 -2.90
CA ILE A 112 0.16 8.67 -1.74
C ILE A 112 1.62 8.75 -2.13
N SER A 113 2.22 9.92 -1.97
CA SER A 113 3.66 10.14 -2.23
C SER A 113 4.37 10.59 -0.98
N GLY A 114 5.61 10.15 -0.81
CA GLY A 114 6.40 10.48 0.36
C GLY A 114 7.75 9.78 0.41
N LYS A 115 8.38 9.82 1.58
CA LYS A 115 9.64 9.13 1.85
C LYS A 115 9.40 7.84 2.62
N LEU A 116 10.16 6.82 2.27
CA LEU A 116 10.18 5.54 2.97
C LEU A 116 11.35 5.46 3.96
N SER A 117 11.08 4.86 5.10
CA SER A 117 12.09 4.41 6.07
C SER A 117 11.84 2.97 6.45
N LYS A 118 12.87 2.25 6.88
CA LYS A 118 12.70 0.89 7.41
C LYS A 118 11.94 0.95 8.73
N VAL A 119 11.05 -0.02 8.94
CA VAL A 119 10.45 -0.23 10.27
C VAL A 119 11.50 -0.74 11.25
N SER A 120 11.23 -0.67 12.56
CA SER A 120 12.12 -1.24 13.57
C SER A 120 12.23 -2.77 13.42
N ASP A 121 13.35 -3.34 13.87
CA ASP A 121 13.50 -4.81 13.87
C ASP A 121 12.41 -5.50 14.67
N LYS A 122 12.03 -4.93 15.82
CA LYS A 122 10.90 -5.44 16.61
C LYS A 122 9.61 -5.50 15.79
N THR A 123 9.24 -4.43 15.09
CA THR A 123 8.05 -4.39 14.24
C THR A 123 8.14 -5.42 13.10
N ALA A 124 9.33 -5.56 12.51
CA ALA A 124 9.57 -6.54 11.45
C ALA A 124 9.46 -7.97 11.97
N ASP A 125 10.01 -8.27 13.15
CA ASP A 125 9.95 -9.58 13.80
C ASP A 125 8.52 -9.94 14.21
N ASP A 126 7.79 -9.01 14.83
CA ASP A 126 6.40 -9.21 15.25
C ASP A 126 5.53 -9.58 14.05
N TYR A 127 5.63 -8.81 12.94
CA TYR A 127 4.88 -9.12 11.74
C TYR A 127 5.36 -10.40 11.05
N TYR A 128 6.68 -10.66 10.98
CA TYR A 128 7.20 -11.88 10.38
C TYR A 128 6.68 -13.12 11.11
N ASN A 129 6.62 -13.10 12.43
CA ASN A 129 6.15 -14.19 13.26
C ASN A 129 4.63 -14.43 13.11
N SER A 130 3.86 -13.43 12.78
CA SER A 130 2.41 -13.57 12.49
C SER A 130 2.11 -14.26 11.16
N ARG A 131 3.12 -14.39 10.26
CA ARG A 131 2.94 -15.00 8.94
C ARG A 131 2.85 -16.52 9.04
N GLY A 132 2.07 -17.12 8.15
CA GLY A 132 2.01 -18.58 8.01
C GLY A 132 3.38 -19.19 7.71
N TYR A 133 3.61 -20.41 8.20
CA TYR A 133 4.88 -21.16 8.07
C TYR A 133 5.43 -21.18 6.64
N GLU A 134 4.58 -21.50 5.64
CA GLU A 134 4.99 -21.57 4.23
C GLU A 134 5.53 -20.22 3.72
N SER A 135 4.90 -19.13 4.12
CA SER A 135 5.34 -17.78 3.76
C SER A 135 6.67 -17.40 4.43
N ARG A 136 6.92 -17.88 5.65
CA ARG A 136 8.19 -17.67 6.34
C ARG A 136 9.31 -18.48 5.69
N ILE A 137 9.06 -19.74 5.34
CA ILE A 137 10.01 -20.58 4.58
C ILE A 137 10.28 -19.96 3.19
N GLY A 138 9.25 -19.47 2.49
CA GLY A 138 9.41 -18.79 1.20
C GLY A 138 10.33 -17.58 1.26
N ALA A 139 10.32 -16.83 2.37
CA ALA A 139 11.21 -15.68 2.57
C ALA A 139 12.69 -16.10 2.69
N TRP A 140 13.00 -17.29 3.19
CA TRP A 140 14.35 -17.87 3.22
C TRP A 140 14.77 -18.44 1.87
N ALA A 141 13.86 -19.11 1.17
CA ALA A 141 14.17 -19.82 -0.06
C ALA A 141 14.32 -18.90 -1.27
N SER A 142 13.60 -17.79 -1.29
CA SER A 142 13.53 -16.89 -2.45
C SER A 142 14.55 -15.76 -2.37
N LYS A 143 15.41 -15.67 -3.38
CA LYS A 143 16.19 -14.47 -3.70
C LYS A 143 15.37 -13.61 -4.66
N GLN A 144 14.45 -12.85 -4.10
CA GLN A 144 13.46 -12.09 -4.87
C GLN A 144 14.12 -11.14 -5.89
N SER A 145 13.66 -11.18 -7.15
CA SER A 145 14.16 -10.40 -8.28
C SER A 145 15.50 -10.85 -8.88
N GLU A 146 16.18 -11.86 -8.32
CA GLU A 146 17.33 -12.48 -8.96
C GLU A 146 16.92 -13.51 -10.04
N ILE A 147 17.86 -13.82 -10.95
CA ILE A 147 17.66 -14.84 -11.98
C ILE A 147 17.45 -16.20 -11.31
N LEU A 148 16.33 -16.84 -11.61
CA LEU A 148 16.00 -18.17 -11.14
C LEU A 148 16.49 -19.22 -12.14
N LYS A 149 17.34 -20.14 -11.71
CA LYS A 149 17.88 -21.20 -12.59
C LYS A 149 16.78 -22.12 -13.12
N SER A 150 15.87 -22.55 -12.24
CA SER A 150 14.68 -23.32 -12.59
C SER A 150 13.66 -23.30 -11.44
N ARG A 151 12.42 -23.68 -11.73
CA ARG A 151 11.38 -23.87 -10.70
C ARG A 151 11.77 -24.96 -9.71
N GLU A 152 12.33 -26.06 -10.20
CA GLU A 152 12.79 -27.20 -9.40
C GLU A 152 13.86 -26.78 -8.39
N HIS A 153 14.79 -25.90 -8.79
CA HIS A 153 15.80 -25.35 -7.89
C HIS A 153 15.17 -24.56 -6.73
N LEU A 154 14.11 -23.78 -6.99
CA LEU A 154 13.38 -23.09 -5.93
C LEU A 154 12.65 -24.07 -5.02
N LEU A 155 11.97 -25.07 -5.57
CA LEU A 155 11.27 -26.09 -4.80
C LEU A 155 12.22 -26.90 -3.92
N GLN A 156 13.42 -27.22 -4.44
CA GLN A 156 14.47 -27.87 -3.63
C GLN A 156 14.90 -27.00 -2.45
N LYS A 157 15.15 -25.70 -2.67
CA LYS A 157 15.48 -24.76 -1.58
C LYS A 157 14.38 -24.70 -0.52
N ILE A 158 13.10 -24.66 -0.94
CA ILE A 158 11.97 -24.69 -0.02
C ILE A 158 12.01 -25.98 0.82
N ALA A 159 12.24 -27.14 0.19
CA ALA A 159 12.34 -28.41 0.89
C ALA A 159 13.51 -28.43 1.88
N ASP A 160 14.66 -27.89 1.52
CA ASP A 160 15.84 -27.83 2.38
C ASP A 160 15.60 -26.92 3.60
N TYR A 161 14.95 -25.76 3.42
CA TYR A 161 14.59 -24.89 4.56
C TYR A 161 13.49 -25.51 5.44
N LYS A 162 12.56 -26.28 4.89
CA LYS A 162 11.60 -27.06 5.69
C LYS A 162 12.28 -28.11 6.55
N LYS A 163 13.30 -28.79 6.03
CA LYS A 163 14.13 -29.73 6.82
C LYS A 163 14.93 -29.01 7.90
N LYS A 164 15.44 -27.80 7.62
CA LYS A 164 16.20 -27.00 8.58
C LYS A 164 15.32 -26.45 9.71
N TYR A 165 14.13 -26.00 9.40
CA TYR A 165 13.19 -25.37 10.32
C TYR A 165 11.96 -26.25 10.57
N THR A 166 12.16 -27.39 11.24
CA THR A 166 11.10 -28.37 11.53
C THR A 166 10.08 -27.87 12.54
N ASP A 167 10.51 -27.07 13.53
CA ASP A 167 9.59 -26.37 14.42
C ASP A 167 8.96 -25.18 13.69
N LYS A 168 7.69 -25.39 13.30
CA LYS A 168 6.94 -24.40 12.54
C LYS A 168 6.76 -23.05 13.27
N ASN A 169 6.93 -23.01 14.58
CA ASN A 169 6.79 -21.79 15.38
C ASN A 169 8.10 -21.03 15.53
N LYS A 170 9.25 -21.66 15.24
CA LYS A 170 10.58 -21.10 15.46
C LYS A 170 11.37 -20.84 14.17
N VAL A 171 10.71 -20.37 13.13
CA VAL A 171 11.40 -19.93 11.90
C VAL A 171 11.83 -18.47 12.08
N PRO A 172 13.13 -18.17 12.23
CA PRO A 172 13.59 -16.80 12.44
C PRO A 172 13.40 -15.95 11.17
N ARG A 173 13.29 -14.64 11.34
CA ARG A 173 13.25 -13.70 10.20
C ARG A 173 14.65 -13.65 9.53
N PRO A 174 14.74 -13.81 8.19
CA PRO A 174 16.00 -13.58 7.50
C PRO A 174 16.36 -12.08 7.50
N GLN A 175 17.66 -11.79 7.55
CA GLN A 175 18.16 -10.41 7.63
C GLN A 175 17.75 -9.54 6.43
N ASN A 176 17.58 -10.17 5.26
CA ASN A 176 17.14 -9.50 4.05
C ASN A 176 15.62 -9.32 3.94
N TRP A 177 14.85 -9.52 5.00
CA TRP A 177 13.41 -9.33 5.00
C TRP A 177 12.98 -8.37 6.10
N SER A 178 12.29 -7.29 5.72
CA SER A 178 11.79 -6.28 6.66
C SER A 178 10.61 -5.52 6.07
N GLY A 179 10.10 -4.55 6.82
CA GLY A 179 9.07 -3.61 6.40
C GLY A 179 9.65 -2.25 6.02
N TRP A 180 8.88 -1.56 5.19
CA TRP A 180 9.06 -0.16 4.86
C TRP A 180 7.81 0.61 5.29
N ASN A 181 8.04 1.79 5.87
CA ASN A 181 7.00 2.75 6.24
C ASN A 181 7.11 3.98 5.34
N LEU A 182 6.08 4.26 4.56
CA LEU A 182 5.96 5.47 3.75
C LEU A 182 5.34 6.58 4.60
N LEU A 183 6.13 7.59 4.94
CA LEU A 183 5.65 8.82 5.57
C LEU A 183 5.14 9.76 4.46
N PRO A 184 3.83 10.05 4.40
CA PRO A 184 3.28 10.80 3.29
C PRO A 184 3.62 12.29 3.36
N SER A 185 3.97 12.86 2.21
CA SER A 185 4.03 14.31 1.95
C SER A 185 2.80 14.81 1.20
N SER A 186 2.12 13.93 0.45
CA SER A 186 0.84 14.21 -0.18
C SER A 186 -0.03 12.98 -0.32
N ILE A 187 -1.35 13.18 -0.24
CA ILE A 187 -2.37 12.14 -0.45
C ILE A 187 -3.44 12.74 -1.37
N GLU A 188 -3.72 12.08 -2.48
CA GLU A 188 -4.74 12.47 -3.43
C GLU A 188 -5.84 11.40 -3.49
N PHE A 189 -7.06 11.82 -3.31
CA PHE A 189 -8.28 11.04 -3.48
C PHE A 189 -8.92 11.40 -4.81
N TRP A 190 -9.27 10.41 -5.60
CA TRP A 190 -9.86 10.55 -6.92
C TRP A 190 -11.11 9.68 -7.02
N LEU A 191 -12.18 10.25 -7.57
CA LEU A 191 -13.44 9.58 -7.87
C LEU A 191 -13.72 9.70 -9.35
N ASP A 192 -14.11 8.61 -10.00
CA ASP A 192 -14.58 8.62 -11.36
C ASP A 192 -15.84 9.50 -11.51
N GLY A 193 -15.92 10.25 -12.58
CA GLY A 193 -17.03 11.12 -12.90
C GLY A 193 -17.46 11.00 -14.36
N ASP A 194 -18.73 11.24 -14.62
CA ASP A 194 -19.31 11.22 -15.96
C ASP A 194 -18.53 12.13 -16.93
N ASN A 195 -18.42 11.69 -18.17
CA ASN A 195 -17.72 12.43 -19.23
C ASN A 195 -16.26 12.77 -18.88
N ARG A 196 -15.60 11.98 -18.01
CA ARG A 196 -14.24 12.19 -17.51
C ARG A 196 -14.08 13.44 -16.64
N ILE A 197 -15.16 14.01 -16.13
CA ILE A 197 -15.12 15.11 -15.17
C ILE A 197 -14.94 14.51 -13.77
N HIS A 198 -13.71 14.05 -13.50
CA HIS A 198 -13.36 13.36 -12.25
C HIS A 198 -13.26 14.34 -11.07
N GLU A 199 -13.67 13.91 -9.90
CA GLU A 199 -13.50 14.68 -8.68
C GLU A 199 -12.17 14.33 -8.03
N ARG A 200 -11.37 15.35 -7.66
CA ARG A 200 -10.01 15.15 -7.14
C ARG A 200 -9.75 16.08 -5.97
N LEU A 201 -9.53 15.49 -4.80
CA LEU A 201 -9.13 16.18 -3.57
C LEU A 201 -7.69 15.76 -3.21
N LYS A 202 -6.80 16.73 -3.10
CA LYS A 202 -5.42 16.48 -2.70
C LYS A 202 -5.10 17.19 -1.39
N TYR A 203 -4.46 16.43 -0.49
CA TYR A 203 -3.85 16.93 0.72
C TYR A 203 -2.33 17.04 0.51
N ILE A 204 -1.76 18.16 0.91
CA ILE A 204 -0.32 18.42 0.86
C ILE A 204 0.13 18.78 2.26
N LYS A 205 1.17 18.10 2.75
CA LYS A 205 1.73 18.38 4.06
C LYS A 205 2.52 19.68 4.01
N ASN A 206 2.15 20.65 4.85
CA ASN A 206 2.83 21.94 4.91
C ASN A 206 4.02 21.92 5.90
N GLU A 207 4.79 23.00 5.94
CA GLU A 207 5.98 23.13 6.80
C GLU A 207 5.67 23.00 8.30
N LYS A 208 4.44 23.31 8.71
CA LYS A 208 3.97 23.17 10.12
C LYS A 208 3.56 21.72 10.45
N GLY A 209 3.62 20.80 9.46
CA GLY A 209 3.22 19.40 9.64
C GLY A 209 1.72 19.16 9.57
N SER A 210 0.90 20.19 9.31
CA SER A 210 -0.53 20.08 9.02
C SER A 210 -0.80 19.85 7.54
N TRP A 211 -2.06 19.62 7.17
CA TRP A 211 -2.48 19.32 5.81
C TRP A 211 -3.27 20.48 5.19
N ASP A 212 -2.81 20.93 4.04
CA ASP A 212 -3.55 21.85 3.19
C ASP A 212 -4.36 21.05 2.17
N LYS A 213 -5.62 21.44 1.96
CA LYS A 213 -6.55 20.81 1.01
C LYS A 213 -6.64 21.65 -0.26
N ILE A 214 -6.51 20.99 -1.41
CA ILE A 214 -6.71 21.61 -2.73
C ILE A 214 -7.55 20.71 -3.61
N LEU A 215 -8.37 21.32 -4.46
CA LEU A 215 -9.07 20.63 -5.52
C LEU A 215 -8.21 20.65 -6.78
N LEU A 216 -8.22 19.55 -7.52
CA LEU A 216 -7.51 19.46 -8.79
C LEU A 216 -8.49 19.33 -9.94
N SER A 217 -8.15 19.94 -11.07
CA SER A 217 -8.86 19.69 -12.32
C SER A 217 -8.78 18.22 -12.74
N PRO A 218 -9.82 17.69 -13.39
CA PRO A 218 -9.86 16.32 -13.91
C PRO A 218 -8.69 15.99 -14.82
#